data_366bd2884b96202f4875ef01b1ab1bca
#
_entry.id   366bd2884b96202f4875ef01b1ab1bca
#
_cell.length_a   1.000
_cell.length_b   1.000
_cell.length_c   1.000
_cell.angle_alpha   90.00
_cell.angle_beta   90.00
_cell.angle_gamma   90.00
#
_symmetry.space_group_name_H-M   'P 1'
#
loop_
_entity.id
_entity.type
_entity.pdbx_description
1 polymer ?
#
loop_
_entity_poly.entity_id
_entity_poly.type
_entity_poly.pdbx_seq_one_letter_code
_entity_poly.pdbx_strand_id
1 'polypeptide(L)'
;MLMALRLEQIMQSTANCFKNERIEDNYKDPSWEGALSTMIIVFALVAVFIFGFLVAIHEVGHFLAARLCGVRVNEFSIGMGPCLWHRETDETQYSIRLLPIGGFCALEGQDEDSGDRRSFNRQSFWKKFVILSAGSFMNLLAGMIIIAMLFAGASGFYVDQISGFSEDFPLEGESGLMVGDVFYKVDGWRTYLRGDAAMLLSFNDGQGVDIEVIRNGKKIVLEDLPLYRGTYDGQSGRFGLLIGEMQIPTSFLTKLRFIGYQTLDFIQQMWFSLVQLARGTMGVQELSGPVGIVSIITEVGTASESAASAARNIAYFAALIAINLAVMNMLPIPALDGGRIFFLLVDAAALLLFRRKVPEKWQAAVNAVCFMLLMGMMVLVTLHDVTKLVM
;
A
#
# COMPACT_ATOMS: atom_id res chain seq x y z
N MET A 1 2.90 -4.65 -10.80
CA MET A 1 4.11 -4.13 -11.48
C MET A 1 4.98 -3.27 -10.57
N LEU A 2 4.54 -2.13 -10.00
CA LEU A 2 5.38 -1.34 -9.06
C LEU A 2 5.85 -2.16 -7.86
N MET A 3 4.97 -2.96 -7.29
CA MET A 3 5.29 -3.92 -6.25
C MET A 3 6.20 -5.05 -6.78
N ALA A 4 5.96 -5.53 -8.00
CA ALA A 4 6.79 -6.53 -8.67
C ALA A 4 8.16 -5.97 -9.09
N LEU A 5 8.24 -4.75 -9.63
CA LEU A 5 9.52 -4.10 -9.98
C LEU A 5 10.39 -3.82 -8.74
N ARG A 6 9.78 -3.41 -7.62
CA ARG A 6 10.52 -3.28 -6.35
C ARG A 6 10.87 -4.64 -5.75
N LEU A 7 10.02 -5.64 -5.91
CA LEU A 7 10.35 -7.05 -5.62
C LEU A 7 11.48 -7.54 -6.50
N GLU A 8 11.43 -7.32 -7.80
CA GLU A 8 12.52 -7.66 -8.71
C GLU A 8 13.82 -6.91 -8.35
N GLN A 9 13.75 -5.64 -7.95
CA GLN A 9 14.94 -4.90 -7.49
C GLN A 9 15.45 -5.41 -6.13
N ILE A 10 14.57 -5.74 -5.20
CA ILE A 10 14.93 -6.38 -3.93
C ILE A 10 15.42 -7.81 -4.21
N MET A 11 14.76 -8.56 -5.09
CA MET A 11 15.14 -9.91 -5.48
C MET A 11 16.38 -9.93 -6.37
N GLN A 12 16.59 -8.97 -7.29
CA GLN A 12 17.83 -8.85 -8.07
C GLN A 12 19.00 -8.39 -7.21
N SER A 13 18.78 -7.55 -6.20
CA SER A 13 19.79 -7.25 -5.19
C SER A 13 20.15 -8.47 -4.36
N THR A 14 19.19 -9.33 -4.05
CA THR A 14 19.41 -10.62 -3.38
C THR A 14 19.88 -11.71 -4.36
N ALA A 15 19.34 -11.82 -5.57
CA ALA A 15 19.69 -12.85 -6.56
C ALA A 15 21.08 -12.64 -7.20
N ASN A 16 21.58 -11.41 -7.27
CA ASN A 16 22.99 -11.19 -7.66
C ASN A 16 24.00 -11.68 -6.59
N CYS A 17 23.54 -11.88 -5.34
CA CYS A 17 24.27 -12.63 -4.30
C CYS A 17 24.18 -14.15 -4.50
N PHE A 18 23.13 -14.66 -5.19
CA PHE A 18 22.84 -16.10 -5.33
C PHE A 18 23.35 -16.76 -6.62
N LYS A 19 24.00 -16.02 -7.51
CA LYS A 19 24.59 -16.61 -8.74
C LYS A 19 25.85 -17.45 -8.47
N ASN A 20 25.99 -18.01 -7.27
CA ASN A 20 27.02 -19.00 -6.95
C ASN A 20 26.44 -20.36 -6.57
N GLU A 21 26.43 -21.24 -7.56
CA GLU A 21 26.79 -22.67 -7.52
C GLU A 21 26.12 -23.67 -6.56
N ARG A 22 25.08 -23.35 -5.77
CA ARG A 22 24.56 -24.34 -4.79
C ARG A 22 23.10 -24.78 -4.95
N ILE A 23 22.36 -24.23 -5.90
CA ILE A 23 20.93 -24.55 -6.04
C ILE A 23 20.68 -25.75 -6.97
N GLU A 24 21.53 -26.00 -7.95
CA GLU A 24 21.31 -27.10 -8.93
C GLU A 24 21.52 -28.51 -8.36
N ASP A 25 22.33 -28.68 -7.31
CA ASP A 25 22.63 -30.01 -6.76
C ASP A 25 21.61 -30.51 -5.71
N ASN A 26 20.84 -29.63 -5.08
CA ASN A 26 19.85 -30.03 -4.06
C ASN A 26 18.44 -30.33 -4.60
N TYR A 27 18.18 -30.10 -5.89
CA TYR A 27 16.85 -30.29 -6.50
C TYR A 27 16.41 -31.76 -6.66
N LYS A 28 17.25 -32.72 -6.31
CA LYS A 28 16.99 -34.16 -6.51
C LYS A 28 16.61 -34.93 -5.23
N ASP A 29 16.46 -34.25 -4.07
CA ASP A 29 16.08 -34.94 -2.83
C ASP A 29 14.56 -34.82 -2.61
N PRO A 30 13.79 -35.92 -2.56
CA PRO A 30 12.34 -35.88 -2.29
C PRO A 30 11.96 -35.23 -0.95
N SER A 31 12.88 -35.14 0.00
CA SER A 31 12.65 -34.45 1.28
C SER A 31 12.49 -32.93 1.10
N TRP A 32 13.09 -32.35 0.04
CA TRP A 32 13.00 -30.93 -0.26
C TRP A 32 11.61 -30.51 -0.77
N GLU A 33 10.95 -31.33 -1.58
CA GLU A 33 9.58 -31.03 -2.06
C GLU A 33 8.57 -30.95 -0.90
N GLY A 34 8.69 -31.86 0.07
CA GLY A 34 7.86 -31.82 1.28
C GLY A 34 8.13 -30.60 2.16
N ALA A 35 9.39 -30.20 2.30
CA ALA A 35 9.76 -29.00 3.05
C ALA A 35 9.27 -27.71 2.36
N LEU A 36 9.42 -27.61 1.04
CA LEU A 36 8.95 -26.47 0.24
C LEU A 36 7.42 -26.33 0.34
N SER A 37 6.67 -27.44 0.17
CA SER A 37 5.21 -27.43 0.31
C SER A 37 4.77 -26.97 1.70
N THR A 38 5.47 -27.39 2.75
CA THR A 38 5.19 -26.96 4.12
C THR A 38 5.46 -25.44 4.29
N MET A 39 6.55 -24.93 3.76
CA MET A 39 6.87 -23.50 3.80
C MET A 39 5.81 -22.65 3.07
N ILE A 40 5.37 -23.07 1.91
CA ILE A 40 4.29 -22.40 1.15
C ILE A 40 3.01 -22.31 2.00
N ILE A 41 2.59 -23.40 2.63
CA ILE A 41 1.40 -23.41 3.49
C ILE A 41 1.58 -22.45 4.68
N VAL A 42 2.74 -22.48 5.34
CA VAL A 42 3.03 -21.58 6.47
C VAL A 42 2.94 -20.12 6.07
N PHE A 43 3.60 -19.71 4.97
CA PHE A 43 3.56 -18.32 4.52
C PHE A 43 2.18 -17.89 4.01
N ALA A 44 1.43 -18.79 3.39
CA ALA A 44 0.03 -18.53 3.04
C ALA A 44 -0.84 -18.27 4.28
N LEU A 45 -0.67 -19.07 5.34
CA LEU A 45 -1.36 -18.84 6.62
C LEU A 45 -0.93 -17.52 7.27
N VAL A 46 0.36 -17.17 7.22
CA VAL A 46 0.87 -15.88 7.70
C VAL A 46 0.24 -14.72 6.92
N ALA A 47 0.12 -14.83 5.59
CA ALA A 47 -0.52 -13.82 4.77
C ALA A 47 -2.00 -13.60 5.15
N VAL A 48 -2.75 -14.69 5.30
CA VAL A 48 -4.17 -14.64 5.74
C VAL A 48 -4.27 -14.02 7.14
N PHE A 49 -3.37 -14.38 8.05
CA PHE A 49 -3.33 -13.82 9.40
C PHE A 49 -3.05 -12.31 9.37
N ILE A 50 -2.04 -11.85 8.60
CA ILE A 50 -1.71 -10.42 8.47
C ILE A 50 -2.93 -9.65 7.93
N PHE A 51 -3.55 -10.15 6.87
CA PHE A 51 -4.71 -9.48 6.29
C PHE A 51 -5.88 -9.40 7.29
N GLY A 52 -6.22 -10.52 7.93
CA GLY A 52 -7.26 -10.55 8.96
C GLY A 52 -6.97 -9.63 10.15
N PHE A 53 -5.70 -9.57 10.58
CA PHE A 53 -5.25 -8.68 11.66
C PHE A 53 -5.38 -7.20 11.27
N LEU A 54 -4.99 -6.81 10.06
CA LEU A 54 -5.12 -5.43 9.58
C LEU A 54 -6.58 -4.99 9.44
N VAL A 55 -7.45 -5.89 8.99
CA VAL A 55 -8.89 -5.60 8.95
C VAL A 55 -9.45 -5.49 10.39
N ALA A 56 -9.03 -6.37 11.30
CA ALA A 56 -9.46 -6.26 12.70
C ALA A 56 -9.03 -4.93 13.35
N ILE A 57 -7.79 -4.46 13.09
CA ILE A 57 -7.31 -3.14 13.53
C ILE A 57 -8.18 -2.01 12.96
N HIS A 58 -8.55 -2.11 11.70
CA HIS A 58 -9.46 -1.15 11.05
C HIS A 58 -10.80 -1.07 11.80
N GLU A 59 -11.44 -2.21 12.05
CA GLU A 59 -12.71 -2.27 12.79
C GLU A 59 -12.58 -1.77 14.25
N VAL A 60 -11.44 -2.06 14.90
CA VAL A 60 -11.13 -1.49 16.22
C VAL A 60 -11.11 0.03 16.18
N GLY A 61 -10.64 0.63 15.09
CA GLY A 61 -10.69 2.09 14.89
C GLY A 61 -12.11 2.64 14.97
N HIS A 62 -13.03 2.06 14.19
CA HIS A 62 -14.46 2.44 14.22
C HIS A 62 -15.08 2.22 15.60
N PHE A 63 -14.81 1.07 16.20
CA PHE A 63 -15.29 0.73 17.53
C PHE A 63 -14.87 1.75 18.58
N LEU A 64 -13.58 2.06 18.67
CA LEU A 64 -13.05 3.01 19.65
C LEU A 64 -13.62 4.42 19.44
N ALA A 65 -13.65 4.89 18.18
CA ALA A 65 -14.19 6.19 17.85
C ALA A 65 -15.70 6.31 18.14
N ALA A 66 -16.47 5.26 17.82
CA ALA A 66 -17.90 5.21 18.13
C ALA A 66 -18.15 5.33 19.63
N ARG A 67 -17.43 4.54 20.42
CA ARG A 67 -17.51 4.59 21.90
C ARG A 67 -17.14 5.96 22.46
N LEU A 68 -16.04 6.56 21.99
CA LEU A 68 -15.60 7.89 22.41
C LEU A 68 -16.60 8.99 22.00
N CYS A 69 -17.25 8.84 20.85
CA CYS A 69 -18.29 9.77 20.38
C CYS A 69 -19.68 9.55 21.04
N GLY A 70 -19.83 8.50 21.86
CA GLY A 70 -21.10 8.15 22.54
C GLY A 70 -22.12 7.47 21.62
N VAL A 71 -21.67 6.84 20.53
CA VAL A 71 -22.49 5.99 19.66
C VAL A 71 -22.49 4.57 20.19
N ARG A 72 -23.69 3.95 20.23
CA ARG A 72 -23.82 2.55 20.65
C ARG A 72 -23.30 1.64 19.54
N VAL A 73 -22.49 0.66 19.95
CA VAL A 73 -22.03 -0.41 19.06
C VAL A 73 -22.82 -1.66 19.39
N ASN A 74 -23.62 -2.15 18.45
CA ASN A 74 -24.47 -3.32 18.64
C ASN A 74 -23.66 -4.60 18.55
N GLU A 75 -22.81 -4.73 17.54
CA GLU A 75 -21.92 -5.88 17.38
C GLU A 75 -20.53 -5.44 16.90
N PHE A 76 -19.51 -6.05 17.51
CA PHE A 76 -18.14 -5.99 17.04
C PHE A 76 -17.69 -7.41 16.71
N SER A 77 -17.40 -7.67 15.43
CA SER A 77 -17.07 -9.00 14.92
C SER A 77 -15.67 -9.03 14.31
N ILE A 78 -14.90 -10.05 14.71
CA ILE A 78 -13.66 -10.45 14.03
C ILE A 78 -13.99 -11.62 13.11
N GLY A 79 -13.73 -11.47 11.81
CA GLY A 79 -14.07 -12.44 10.79
C GLY A 79 -15.48 -12.27 10.23
N MET A 80 -15.80 -13.09 9.25
CA MET A 80 -17.09 -13.14 8.54
C MET A 80 -17.68 -14.56 8.54
N GLY A 81 -18.96 -14.69 8.14
CA GLY A 81 -19.67 -15.95 8.02
C GLY A 81 -20.30 -16.42 9.32
N PRO A 82 -20.48 -17.74 9.51
CA PRO A 82 -21.12 -18.30 10.71
C PRO A 82 -20.38 -17.93 11.99
N CYS A 83 -21.14 -17.57 13.04
CA CYS A 83 -20.59 -17.25 14.35
C CYS A 83 -20.08 -18.53 15.03
N LEU A 84 -18.80 -18.53 15.41
CA LEU A 84 -18.18 -19.62 16.18
C LEU A 84 -18.29 -19.40 17.67
N TRP A 85 -18.15 -18.14 18.09
CA TRP A 85 -18.22 -17.75 19.49
C TRP A 85 -18.77 -16.32 19.59
N HIS A 86 -19.63 -16.08 20.57
CA HIS A 86 -20.07 -14.72 20.91
C HIS A 86 -20.17 -14.54 22.42
N ARG A 87 -20.03 -13.30 22.83
CA ARG A 87 -20.25 -12.84 24.19
C ARG A 87 -21.05 -11.54 24.17
N GLU A 88 -22.21 -11.59 24.79
CA GLU A 88 -23.04 -10.42 24.97
C GLU A 88 -22.63 -9.66 26.24
N THR A 89 -22.58 -8.35 26.12
CA THR A 89 -22.49 -7.41 27.22
C THR A 89 -23.71 -6.48 27.17
N ASP A 90 -23.93 -5.67 28.21
CA ASP A 90 -25.08 -4.75 28.26
C ASP A 90 -25.15 -3.78 27.07
N GLU A 91 -24.05 -3.53 26.38
CA GLU A 91 -23.96 -2.53 25.30
C GLU A 91 -23.54 -3.10 23.96
N THR A 92 -22.76 -4.17 23.92
CA THR A 92 -22.13 -4.68 22.67
C THR A 92 -22.04 -6.20 22.70
N GLN A 93 -22.41 -6.81 21.59
CA GLN A 93 -22.11 -8.20 21.32
C GLN A 93 -20.73 -8.31 20.66
N TYR A 94 -19.83 -9.08 21.26
CA TYR A 94 -18.52 -9.43 20.66
C TYR A 94 -18.62 -10.81 20.02
N SER A 95 -18.19 -10.94 18.77
CA SER A 95 -18.26 -12.22 18.06
C SER A 95 -16.97 -12.57 17.33
N ILE A 96 -16.69 -13.88 17.23
CA ILE A 96 -15.63 -14.45 16.38
C ILE A 96 -16.32 -15.36 15.38
N ARG A 97 -16.02 -15.14 14.10
CA ARG A 97 -16.66 -15.84 12.99
C ARG A 97 -15.68 -16.73 12.24
N LEU A 98 -16.21 -17.69 11.48
CA LEU A 98 -15.47 -18.81 10.88
C LEU A 98 -14.37 -18.34 9.90
N LEU A 99 -14.67 -17.39 9.06
CA LEU A 99 -13.72 -16.91 8.05
C LEU A 99 -12.86 -15.80 8.66
N PRO A 100 -11.54 -15.98 8.82
CA PRO A 100 -10.64 -14.98 9.40
C PRO A 100 -10.34 -13.83 8.41
N ILE A 101 -11.24 -13.58 7.47
CA ILE A 101 -11.13 -12.54 6.44
C ILE A 101 -12.25 -11.55 6.72
N GLY A 102 -11.86 -10.29 6.99
CA GLY A 102 -12.83 -9.25 7.29
C GLY A 102 -13.18 -9.14 8.77
N GLY A 103 -14.15 -8.33 9.03
CA GLY A 103 -14.75 -8.00 10.32
C GLY A 103 -15.82 -6.96 10.09
N PHE A 104 -16.55 -6.58 11.12
CA PHE A 104 -17.46 -5.46 11.06
C PHE A 104 -17.74 -4.89 12.44
N CYS A 105 -18.05 -3.61 12.46
CA CYS A 105 -18.51 -2.86 13.60
C CYS A 105 -19.93 -2.32 13.31
N ALA A 106 -20.95 -3.00 13.82
CA ALA A 106 -22.35 -2.59 13.61
C ALA A 106 -22.72 -1.47 14.58
N LEU A 107 -22.89 -0.27 14.04
CA LEU A 107 -23.28 0.91 14.81
C LEU A 107 -24.80 1.04 14.87
N GLU A 108 -25.32 1.42 16.04
CA GLU A 108 -26.74 1.70 16.21
C GLU A 108 -27.20 2.81 15.26
N GLY A 109 -28.27 2.56 14.50
CA GLY A 109 -28.87 3.52 13.59
C GLY A 109 -27.96 3.98 12.45
N GLN A 110 -27.10 3.11 11.96
CA GLN A 110 -26.24 3.41 10.81
C GLN A 110 -27.00 3.25 9.49
N ASP A 111 -27.77 2.17 9.34
CA ASP A 111 -28.50 1.85 8.12
C ASP A 111 -30.00 2.22 8.23
N GLU A 112 -30.57 2.23 9.45
CA GLU A 112 -31.97 2.59 9.72
C GLU A 112 -32.08 3.50 10.95
N ASP A 113 -33.02 4.44 10.97
CA ASP A 113 -33.24 5.30 12.15
C ASP A 113 -33.94 4.51 13.27
N SER A 114 -33.19 4.10 14.26
CA SER A 114 -33.69 3.36 15.43
C SER A 114 -34.40 4.20 16.47
N GLY A 115 -34.40 5.53 16.36
CA GLY A 115 -34.95 6.42 17.37
C GLY A 115 -34.07 6.63 18.63
N ASP A 116 -33.00 5.87 18.84
CA ASP A 116 -32.08 6.02 19.97
C ASP A 116 -31.27 7.32 19.84
N ARG A 117 -31.05 8.01 20.96
CA ARG A 117 -30.19 9.20 21.03
C ARG A 117 -28.72 8.89 20.75
N ARG A 118 -28.30 7.65 20.98
CA ARG A 118 -26.95 7.14 20.72
C ARG A 118 -26.78 6.59 19.30
N SER A 119 -27.78 6.78 18.44
CA SER A 119 -27.75 6.39 17.03
C SER A 119 -26.71 7.20 16.26
N PHE A 120 -25.97 6.55 15.36
CA PHE A 120 -25.00 7.17 14.45
C PHE A 120 -25.63 8.28 13.62
N ASN A 121 -26.82 8.05 13.04
CA ASN A 121 -27.51 9.03 12.19
C ASN A 121 -27.88 10.32 12.89
N ARG A 122 -28.03 10.31 14.23
CA ARG A 122 -28.36 11.49 15.05
C ARG A 122 -27.16 12.27 15.54
N GLN A 123 -25.93 11.77 15.31
CA GLN A 123 -24.72 12.46 15.72
C GLN A 123 -24.41 13.66 14.84
N SER A 124 -23.61 14.60 15.37
CA SER A 124 -23.12 15.76 14.65
C SER A 124 -22.19 15.33 13.50
N PHE A 125 -22.03 16.18 12.49
CA PHE A 125 -21.16 15.97 11.34
C PHE A 125 -19.75 15.53 11.75
N TRP A 126 -19.11 16.23 12.67
CA TRP A 126 -17.74 15.93 13.10
C TRP A 126 -17.60 14.58 13.79
N LYS A 127 -18.58 14.19 14.60
CA LYS A 127 -18.57 12.87 15.22
C LYS A 127 -18.67 11.76 14.18
N LYS A 128 -19.57 11.90 13.20
CA LYS A 128 -19.68 10.96 12.07
C LYS A 128 -18.40 10.88 11.27
N PHE A 129 -17.81 12.04 10.96
CA PHE A 129 -16.54 12.12 10.22
C PHE A 129 -15.41 11.39 10.96
N VAL A 130 -15.26 11.64 12.29
CA VAL A 130 -14.23 10.99 13.11
C VAL A 130 -14.46 9.47 13.15
N ILE A 131 -15.69 9.01 13.33
CA ILE A 131 -16.01 7.58 13.37
C ILE A 131 -15.66 6.92 12.02
N LEU A 132 -16.10 7.50 10.91
CA LEU A 132 -15.87 6.95 9.56
C LEU A 132 -14.39 6.96 9.15
N SER A 133 -13.60 7.93 9.59
CA SER A 133 -12.16 8.00 9.27
C SER A 133 -11.28 7.18 10.22
N ALA A 134 -11.81 6.75 11.37
CA ALA A 134 -11.02 6.11 12.42
C ALA A 134 -10.44 4.75 12.01
N GLY A 135 -11.15 3.96 11.20
CA GLY A 135 -10.65 2.69 10.68
C GLY A 135 -9.40 2.89 9.82
N SER A 136 -9.48 3.79 8.85
CA SER A 136 -8.33 4.15 8.00
C SER A 136 -7.18 4.74 8.80
N PHE A 137 -7.47 5.58 9.78
CA PHE A 137 -6.44 6.13 10.67
C PHE A 137 -5.70 5.04 11.46
N MET A 138 -6.41 4.04 11.98
CA MET A 138 -5.79 2.92 12.70
C MET A 138 -4.91 2.07 11.80
N ASN A 139 -5.29 1.84 10.55
CA ASN A 139 -4.44 1.14 9.58
C ASN A 139 -3.18 1.94 9.23
N LEU A 140 -3.30 3.26 9.04
CA LEU A 140 -2.16 4.15 8.84
C LEU A 140 -1.21 4.09 10.03
N LEU A 141 -1.73 4.18 11.24
CA LEU A 141 -0.95 4.10 12.48
C LEU A 141 -0.26 2.74 12.62
N ALA A 142 -0.95 1.63 12.32
CA ALA A 142 -0.37 0.29 12.33
C ALA A 142 0.79 0.18 11.34
N GLY A 143 0.63 0.66 10.11
CA GLY A 143 1.69 0.70 9.11
C GLY A 143 2.90 1.50 9.59
N MET A 144 2.69 2.68 10.14
CA MET A 144 3.76 3.52 10.71
C MET A 144 4.49 2.83 11.88
N ILE A 145 3.77 2.13 12.76
CA ILE A 145 4.37 1.37 13.87
C ILE A 145 5.25 0.23 13.33
N ILE A 146 4.78 -0.50 12.33
CA ILE A 146 5.57 -1.57 11.69
C ILE A 146 6.84 -1.00 11.07
N ILE A 147 6.76 0.13 10.33
CA ILE A 147 7.92 0.81 9.77
C ILE A 147 8.89 1.26 10.89
N ALA A 148 8.37 1.80 11.98
CA ALA A 148 9.18 2.22 13.12
C ALA A 148 9.95 1.03 13.73
N MET A 149 9.31 -0.13 13.86
CA MET A 149 9.97 -1.37 14.32
C MET A 149 11.06 -1.81 13.34
N LEU A 150 10.80 -1.77 12.03
CA LEU A 150 11.79 -2.11 11.00
C LEU A 150 13.01 -1.18 11.04
N PHE A 151 12.80 0.11 11.28
CA PHE A 151 13.86 1.13 11.31
C PHE A 151 14.54 1.27 12.67
N ALA A 152 14.04 0.60 13.72
CA ALA A 152 14.63 0.68 15.05
C ALA A 152 16.12 0.30 15.06
N GLY A 153 16.48 -0.79 14.35
CA GLY A 153 17.84 -1.30 14.20
C GLY A 153 18.64 -0.75 13.01
N ALA A 154 18.09 0.22 12.25
CA ALA A 154 18.77 0.74 11.07
C ALA A 154 20.07 1.49 11.44
N SER A 155 21.16 1.20 10.72
CA SER A 155 22.47 1.85 10.85
C SER A 155 22.66 3.03 9.88
N GLY A 156 21.84 3.14 8.82
CA GLY A 156 21.85 4.19 7.84
C GLY A 156 20.57 4.16 7.00
N PHE A 157 20.28 5.28 6.37
CA PHE A 157 19.23 5.37 5.34
C PHE A 157 19.88 5.77 4.02
N TYR A 158 19.28 5.35 2.92
CA TYR A 158 19.84 5.55 1.59
C TYR A 158 18.84 6.29 0.69
N VAL A 159 19.35 7.25 -0.05
CA VAL A 159 18.61 8.02 -1.06
C VAL A 159 19.33 7.95 -2.40
N ASP A 160 18.61 8.11 -3.50
CA ASP A 160 19.17 8.06 -4.83
C ASP A 160 20.06 9.26 -5.11
N GLN A 161 21.30 8.99 -5.53
CA GLN A 161 22.28 9.97 -5.93
C GLN A 161 22.91 9.58 -7.28
N ILE A 162 23.20 10.53 -8.13
CA ILE A 162 23.96 10.28 -9.35
C ILE A 162 25.39 9.99 -8.98
N SER A 163 25.83 8.75 -9.23
CA SER A 163 27.19 8.28 -8.95
C SER A 163 28.11 8.37 -10.16
N GLY A 164 27.55 8.51 -11.37
CA GLY A 164 28.28 8.62 -12.61
C GLY A 164 27.37 8.58 -13.81
N PHE A 165 27.97 8.59 -14.97
CA PHE A 165 27.31 8.49 -16.27
C PHE A 165 28.00 7.39 -17.10
N SER A 166 27.25 6.79 -18.03
CA SER A 166 27.83 5.95 -19.07
C SER A 166 28.66 6.76 -20.05
N GLU A 167 29.56 6.12 -20.76
CA GLU A 167 30.37 6.75 -21.81
C GLU A 167 29.44 7.44 -22.83
N ASP A 168 29.81 8.65 -23.27
CA ASP A 168 29.04 9.48 -24.21
C ASP A 168 27.64 9.96 -23.71
N PHE A 169 27.40 10.01 -22.40
CA PHE A 169 26.16 10.58 -21.89
C PHE A 169 26.03 12.08 -22.19
N PRO A 170 25.01 12.55 -22.95
CA PRO A 170 25.01 13.88 -23.55
C PRO A 170 24.59 15.01 -22.59
N LEU A 171 24.04 14.69 -21.41
CA LEU A 171 23.41 15.65 -20.51
C LEU A 171 24.22 15.90 -19.23
N GLU A 172 25.50 15.51 -19.22
CA GLU A 172 26.39 15.84 -18.11
C GLU A 172 26.84 17.29 -18.17
N GLY A 173 26.73 18.02 -17.06
CA GLY A 173 27.22 19.41 -16.95
C GLY A 173 26.35 20.30 -16.08
N GLU A 174 26.75 21.54 -15.94
CA GLU A 174 26.05 22.53 -15.08
C GLU A 174 24.60 22.79 -15.50
N SER A 175 24.33 22.79 -16.80
CA SER A 175 22.98 22.93 -17.37
C SER A 175 22.19 21.64 -17.42
N GLY A 176 22.79 20.51 -17.08
CA GLY A 176 22.18 19.20 -17.01
C GLY A 176 22.36 18.54 -15.65
N LEU A 177 22.67 17.25 -15.65
CA LEU A 177 22.89 16.44 -14.45
C LEU A 177 24.39 16.39 -14.11
N MET A 178 24.71 16.29 -12.83
CA MET A 178 26.08 16.19 -12.33
C MET A 178 26.23 15.02 -11.35
N VAL A 179 27.43 14.46 -11.32
CA VAL A 179 27.80 13.50 -10.28
C VAL A 179 27.67 14.15 -8.91
N GLY A 180 27.02 13.47 -7.97
CA GLY A 180 26.72 13.99 -6.64
C GLY A 180 25.33 14.61 -6.51
N ASP A 181 24.59 14.82 -7.59
CA ASP A 181 23.20 15.27 -7.53
C ASP A 181 22.34 14.24 -6.82
N VAL A 182 21.56 14.65 -5.84
CA VAL A 182 20.59 13.83 -5.13
C VAL A 182 19.22 14.08 -5.74
N PHE A 183 18.57 13.04 -6.21
CA PHE A 183 17.21 13.16 -6.76
C PHE A 183 16.24 13.72 -5.72
N TYR A 184 15.40 14.66 -6.15
CA TYR A 184 14.36 15.26 -5.32
C TYR A 184 12.97 15.01 -5.89
N LYS A 185 12.78 15.15 -7.21
CA LYS A 185 11.56 14.79 -7.94
C LYS A 185 11.88 14.33 -9.36
N VAL A 186 11.00 13.50 -9.91
CA VAL A 186 10.96 13.10 -11.32
C VAL A 186 9.53 13.24 -11.80
N ASP A 187 9.28 14.01 -12.85
CA ASP A 187 7.95 14.31 -13.40
C ASP A 187 6.92 14.72 -12.34
N GLY A 188 7.34 15.60 -11.43
CA GLY A 188 6.52 16.09 -10.32
C GLY A 188 6.37 15.14 -9.13
N TRP A 189 6.77 13.85 -9.26
CA TRP A 189 6.72 12.86 -8.19
C TRP A 189 7.95 12.93 -7.30
N ARG A 190 7.74 12.94 -6.00
CA ARG A 190 8.81 13.05 -5.00
C ARG A 190 9.61 11.75 -4.90
N THR A 191 10.93 11.85 -4.83
CA THR A 191 11.82 10.75 -4.45
C THR A 191 12.13 10.84 -2.96
N TYR A 192 11.78 9.82 -2.20
CA TYR A 192 11.98 9.78 -0.75
C TYR A 192 13.12 8.84 -0.36
N LEU A 193 13.25 7.74 -1.08
CA LEU A 193 14.07 6.60 -0.72
C LEU A 193 14.86 6.12 -1.94
N ARG A 194 15.79 5.20 -1.65
CA ARG A 194 16.53 4.48 -2.69
C ARG A 194 15.60 3.73 -3.64
N GLY A 195 15.86 3.84 -4.93
CA GLY A 195 15.12 3.17 -6.01
C GLY A 195 13.93 3.95 -6.54
N ASP A 196 13.52 5.03 -5.88
CA ASP A 196 12.38 5.84 -6.33
C ASP A 196 12.66 6.51 -7.67
N ALA A 197 13.86 7.07 -7.85
CA ALA A 197 14.24 7.74 -9.10
C ALA A 197 14.27 6.73 -10.27
N ALA A 198 14.89 5.57 -10.08
CA ALA A 198 14.94 4.53 -11.10
C ALA A 198 13.55 4.02 -11.47
N MET A 199 12.68 3.83 -10.47
CA MET A 199 11.30 3.43 -10.67
C MET A 199 10.53 4.48 -11.48
N LEU A 200 10.56 5.75 -11.08
CA LEU A 200 9.84 6.82 -11.76
C LEU A 200 10.33 7.00 -13.21
N LEU A 201 11.65 6.98 -13.42
CA LEU A 201 12.23 7.03 -14.76
C LEU A 201 11.82 5.81 -15.61
N SER A 202 11.57 4.65 -15.03
CA SER A 202 11.15 3.46 -15.78
C SER A 202 9.80 3.63 -16.48
N PHE A 203 8.97 4.56 -16.03
CA PHE A 203 7.67 4.90 -16.64
C PHE A 203 7.74 6.03 -17.66
N ASN A 204 8.92 6.64 -17.85
CA ASN A 204 9.07 7.64 -18.90
C ASN A 204 8.98 6.95 -20.28
N ASP A 205 8.11 7.46 -21.14
CA ASP A 205 7.77 6.90 -22.45
C ASP A 205 8.64 7.45 -23.61
N GLY A 206 9.76 8.12 -23.28
CA GLY A 206 10.69 8.69 -24.26
C GLY A 206 10.37 10.12 -24.63
N GLN A 207 9.57 10.83 -23.83
CA GLN A 207 9.45 12.28 -23.87
C GLN A 207 10.48 12.93 -22.93
N GLY A 208 10.65 14.25 -22.99
CA GLY A 208 11.47 14.97 -22.03
C GLY A 208 10.98 14.70 -20.60
N VAL A 209 11.86 14.75 -19.62
CA VAL A 209 11.57 14.49 -18.22
C VAL A 209 11.92 15.71 -17.37
N ASP A 210 11.02 16.06 -16.46
CA ASP A 210 11.28 17.10 -15.46
C ASP A 210 11.99 16.47 -14.25
N ILE A 211 13.23 16.91 -14.00
CA ILE A 211 14.02 16.42 -12.86
C ILE A 211 14.36 17.57 -11.92
N GLU A 212 14.01 17.41 -10.65
CA GLU A 212 14.49 18.27 -9.58
C GLU A 212 15.57 17.53 -8.80
N VAL A 213 16.75 18.14 -8.63
CA VAL A 213 17.86 17.58 -7.84
C VAL A 213 18.30 18.52 -6.74
N ILE A 214 18.97 17.99 -5.73
CA ILE A 214 19.69 18.76 -4.73
C ILE A 214 21.17 18.69 -5.07
N ARG A 215 21.73 19.83 -5.48
CA ARG A 215 23.14 20.05 -5.83
C ARG A 215 23.77 21.01 -4.84
N ASN A 216 24.78 20.59 -4.10
CA ASN A 216 25.45 21.41 -3.09
C ASN A 216 24.48 22.06 -2.09
N GLY A 217 23.44 21.32 -1.67
CA GLY A 217 22.41 21.78 -0.73
C GLY A 217 21.36 22.72 -1.34
N LYS A 218 21.47 23.06 -2.63
CA LYS A 218 20.50 23.91 -3.35
C LYS A 218 19.64 23.05 -4.28
N LYS A 219 18.38 23.42 -4.39
CA LYS A 219 17.44 22.78 -5.30
C LYS A 219 17.63 23.33 -6.71
N ILE A 220 17.89 22.45 -7.66
CA ILE A 220 18.01 22.76 -9.10
C ILE A 220 16.84 22.06 -9.80
N VAL A 221 16.17 22.79 -10.67
CA VAL A 221 15.06 22.30 -11.49
C VAL A 221 15.56 22.24 -12.94
N LEU A 222 15.45 21.07 -13.54
CA LEU A 222 15.79 20.79 -14.93
C LEU A 222 14.47 20.42 -15.63
N GLU A 223 13.92 21.36 -16.38
CA GLU A 223 12.66 21.19 -17.10
C GLU A 223 12.91 20.62 -18.49
N ASP A 224 12.02 19.72 -18.91
CA ASP A 224 12.01 19.08 -20.23
C ASP A 224 13.40 18.53 -20.64
N LEU A 225 14.07 17.87 -19.68
CA LEU A 225 15.40 17.32 -19.94
C LEU A 225 15.26 16.18 -20.97
N PRO A 226 15.98 16.23 -22.12
CA PRO A 226 15.85 15.22 -23.17
C PRO A 226 16.55 13.91 -22.80
N LEU A 227 16.09 13.30 -21.71
CA LEU A 227 16.61 12.05 -21.19
C LEU A 227 15.90 10.87 -21.82
N TYR A 228 16.50 10.32 -22.88
CA TYR A 228 15.93 9.21 -23.63
C TYR A 228 16.63 7.91 -23.30
N ARG A 229 15.91 6.80 -23.49
CA ARG A 229 16.51 5.47 -23.44
C ARG A 229 17.35 5.24 -24.71
N GLY A 230 18.62 4.98 -24.52
CA GLY A 230 19.59 4.71 -25.58
C GLY A 230 20.28 3.37 -25.41
N THR A 231 21.34 3.18 -26.20
CA THR A 231 22.27 2.08 -26.02
C THR A 231 23.54 2.65 -25.38
N TYR A 232 23.77 2.27 -24.13
CA TYR A 232 24.94 2.68 -23.36
C TYR A 232 25.67 1.43 -22.88
N ASP A 233 27.00 1.47 -22.94
CA ASP A 233 27.87 0.33 -22.54
C ASP A 233 27.44 -1.02 -23.18
N GLY A 234 26.99 -0.99 -24.46
CA GLY A 234 26.53 -2.16 -25.21
C GLY A 234 25.14 -2.69 -24.76
N GLN A 235 24.43 -2.01 -23.89
CA GLN A 235 23.09 -2.39 -23.42
C GLN A 235 22.05 -1.38 -23.88
N SER A 236 21.05 -1.83 -24.63
CA SER A 236 19.94 -0.99 -25.11
C SER A 236 18.86 -0.79 -24.03
N GLY A 237 18.11 0.31 -24.14
CA GLY A 237 17.01 0.63 -23.25
C GLY A 237 17.42 1.27 -21.91
N ARG A 238 18.65 1.75 -21.79
CA ARG A 238 19.16 2.45 -20.60
C ARG A 238 19.13 3.96 -20.77
N PHE A 239 19.08 4.70 -19.66
CA PHE A 239 19.17 6.16 -19.65
C PHE A 239 20.61 6.69 -19.61
N GLY A 240 21.62 5.83 -19.47
CA GLY A 240 23.01 6.22 -19.34
C GLY A 240 23.37 6.84 -17.97
N LEU A 241 22.44 6.79 -16.99
CA LEU A 241 22.65 7.26 -15.63
C LEU A 241 23.08 6.10 -14.74
N LEU A 242 24.14 6.32 -13.97
CA LEU A 242 24.54 5.43 -12.88
C LEU A 242 23.97 5.99 -11.58
N ILE A 243 22.84 5.45 -11.15
CA ILE A 243 22.19 5.83 -9.90
C ILE A 243 22.81 5.04 -8.77
N GLY A 244 23.55 5.72 -7.91
CA GLY A 244 24.14 5.19 -6.70
C GLY A 244 23.33 5.62 -5.47
N GLU A 245 23.96 5.53 -4.31
CA GLU A 245 23.33 5.75 -3.01
C GLU A 245 24.13 6.75 -2.19
N MET A 246 23.43 7.72 -1.61
CA MET A 246 23.97 8.54 -0.54
C MET A 246 23.44 8.04 0.81
N GLN A 247 24.37 7.64 1.70
CA GLN A 247 24.01 7.23 3.04
C GLN A 247 23.76 8.45 3.94
N ILE A 248 22.62 8.45 4.61
CA ILE A 248 22.25 9.44 5.61
C ILE A 248 22.44 8.79 7.00
N PRO A 249 23.28 9.38 7.88
CA PRO A 249 23.52 8.85 9.23
C PRO A 249 22.25 8.79 10.07
N THR A 250 22.16 7.78 10.93
CA THR A 250 21.01 7.61 11.81
C THR A 250 21.11 8.48 13.07
N SER A 251 19.99 9.11 13.39
CA SER A 251 19.70 9.72 14.68
C SER A 251 18.23 9.45 15.01
N PHE A 252 17.78 9.72 16.21
CA PHE A 252 16.36 9.61 16.55
C PHE A 252 15.47 10.42 15.60
N LEU A 253 15.87 11.66 15.34
CA LEU A 253 15.12 12.56 14.45
C LEU A 253 15.15 12.08 12.98
N THR A 254 16.30 11.57 12.53
CA THR A 254 16.44 10.98 11.20
C THR A 254 15.53 9.75 11.05
N LYS A 255 15.50 8.86 12.06
CA LYS A 255 14.57 7.70 12.05
C LYS A 255 13.12 8.14 11.95
N LEU A 256 12.70 9.10 12.76
CA LEU A 256 11.34 9.64 12.71
C LEU A 256 11.00 10.24 11.33
N ARG A 257 11.94 10.99 10.75
CA ARG A 257 11.80 11.57 9.40
C ARG A 257 11.67 10.47 8.33
N PHE A 258 12.47 9.39 8.41
CA PHE A 258 12.41 8.31 7.43
C PHE A 258 11.18 7.40 7.61
N ILE A 259 10.63 7.26 8.81
CA ILE A 259 9.31 6.66 9.02
C ILE A 259 8.25 7.46 8.25
N GLY A 260 8.27 8.78 8.36
CA GLY A 260 7.38 9.65 7.59
C GLY A 260 7.62 9.53 6.08
N TYR A 261 8.86 9.49 5.63
CA TYR A 261 9.20 9.33 4.21
C TYR A 261 8.72 7.99 3.64
N GLN A 262 8.94 6.88 4.34
CA GLN A 262 8.45 5.58 3.90
C GLN A 262 6.92 5.54 3.84
N THR A 263 6.25 6.17 4.81
CA THR A 263 4.78 6.26 4.81
C THR A 263 4.27 7.07 3.61
N LEU A 264 4.88 8.24 3.34
CA LEU A 264 4.53 9.08 2.19
C LEU A 264 4.86 8.41 0.87
N ASP A 265 5.96 7.68 0.80
CA ASP A 265 6.35 6.90 -0.37
C ASP A 265 5.30 5.83 -0.69
N PHE A 266 4.83 5.06 0.28
CA PHE A 266 3.76 4.08 0.08
C PHE A 266 2.44 4.73 -0.41
N ILE A 267 2.07 5.87 0.18
CA ILE A 267 0.89 6.64 -0.25
C ILE A 267 1.09 7.11 -1.70
N GLN A 268 2.26 7.65 -2.02
CA GLN A 268 2.58 8.13 -3.35
C GLN A 268 2.57 7.01 -4.40
N GLN A 269 3.17 5.86 -4.09
CA GLN A 269 3.17 4.69 -4.98
C GLN A 269 1.75 4.23 -5.30
N MET A 270 0.86 4.23 -4.32
CA MET A 270 -0.53 3.90 -4.54
C MET A 270 -1.23 4.91 -5.47
N TRP A 271 -1.07 6.22 -5.22
CA TRP A 271 -1.63 7.25 -6.09
C TRP A 271 -1.05 7.17 -7.50
N PHE A 272 0.25 6.96 -7.63
CA PHE A 272 0.91 6.77 -8.91
C PHE A 272 0.31 5.60 -9.67
N SER A 273 0.12 4.44 -9.01
CA SER A 273 -0.51 3.26 -9.63
C SER A 273 -1.94 3.52 -10.09
N LEU A 274 -2.74 4.25 -9.30
CA LEU A 274 -4.11 4.64 -9.69
C LEU A 274 -4.12 5.58 -10.90
N VAL A 275 -3.19 6.54 -10.95
CA VAL A 275 -3.05 7.45 -12.11
C VAL A 275 -2.64 6.68 -13.36
N GLN A 276 -1.68 5.75 -13.26
CA GLN A 276 -1.25 4.93 -14.40
C GLN A 276 -2.36 3.99 -14.89
N LEU A 277 -3.14 3.43 -13.97
CA LEU A 277 -4.33 2.63 -14.30
C LEU A 277 -5.37 3.50 -15.04
N ALA A 278 -5.65 4.71 -14.55
CA ALA A 278 -6.60 5.64 -15.16
C ALA A 278 -6.13 6.13 -16.54
N ARG A 279 -4.82 6.25 -16.77
CA ARG A 279 -4.23 6.59 -18.06
C ARG A 279 -4.18 5.42 -19.04
N GLY A 280 -4.47 4.19 -18.58
CA GLY A 280 -4.38 2.97 -19.40
C GLY A 280 -2.95 2.52 -19.71
N THR A 281 -1.94 3.10 -19.08
CA THR A 281 -0.53 2.70 -19.20
C THR A 281 -0.23 1.43 -18.40
N MET A 282 -1.07 1.13 -17.39
CA MET A 282 -1.08 -0.14 -16.67
C MET A 282 -2.37 -0.90 -16.97
N GLY A 283 -2.23 -2.18 -17.29
CA GLY A 283 -3.38 -3.07 -17.51
C GLY A 283 -4.00 -3.56 -16.20
N VAL A 284 -5.30 -3.89 -16.22
CA VAL A 284 -6.00 -4.54 -15.09
C VAL A 284 -5.32 -5.86 -14.71
N GLN A 285 -4.62 -6.48 -15.65
CA GLN A 285 -3.85 -7.73 -15.46
C GLN A 285 -2.64 -7.57 -14.52
N GLU A 286 -2.22 -6.35 -14.25
CA GLU A 286 -1.12 -6.02 -13.33
C GLU A 286 -1.60 -5.82 -11.89
N LEU A 287 -2.92 -5.78 -11.68
CA LEU A 287 -3.50 -5.74 -10.34
C LEU A 287 -3.35 -7.13 -9.69
N SER A 288 -2.96 -7.14 -8.45
CA SER A 288 -2.93 -8.35 -7.61
C SER A 288 -4.14 -8.36 -6.70
N GLY A 289 -4.92 -9.43 -6.77
CA GLY A 289 -6.02 -9.70 -5.85
C GLY A 289 -5.55 -10.38 -4.55
N PRO A 290 -6.47 -10.87 -3.74
CA PRO A 290 -6.14 -11.56 -2.49
C PRO A 290 -5.21 -12.76 -2.67
N VAL A 291 -5.39 -13.53 -3.75
CA VAL A 291 -4.55 -14.69 -4.07
C VAL A 291 -3.16 -14.24 -4.50
N GLY A 292 -3.05 -13.19 -5.31
CA GLY A 292 -1.77 -12.61 -5.71
C GLY A 292 -0.98 -12.06 -4.52
N ILE A 293 -1.64 -11.42 -3.54
CA ILE A 293 -0.99 -10.96 -2.31
C ILE A 293 -0.43 -12.14 -1.51
N VAL A 294 -1.20 -13.23 -1.35
CA VAL A 294 -0.72 -14.45 -0.68
C VAL A 294 0.48 -15.04 -1.42
N SER A 295 0.43 -15.09 -2.76
CA SER A 295 1.54 -15.57 -3.60
C SER A 295 2.81 -14.74 -3.39
N ILE A 296 2.71 -13.42 -3.40
CA ILE A 296 3.84 -12.51 -3.19
C ILE A 296 4.46 -12.73 -1.81
N ILE A 297 3.66 -12.80 -0.74
CA ILE A 297 4.16 -13.03 0.61
C ILE A 297 4.86 -14.39 0.71
N THR A 298 4.31 -15.40 0.06
CA THR A 298 4.90 -16.75 0.00
C THR A 298 6.24 -16.74 -0.74
N GLU A 299 6.30 -16.10 -1.91
CA GLU A 299 7.51 -15.95 -2.70
C GLU A 299 8.62 -15.23 -1.93
N VAL A 300 8.28 -14.09 -1.32
CA VAL A 300 9.21 -13.31 -0.49
C VAL A 300 9.69 -14.13 0.71
N GLY A 301 8.80 -14.87 1.35
CA GLY A 301 9.14 -15.73 2.48
C GLY A 301 10.11 -16.85 2.10
N THR A 302 9.81 -17.55 1.00
CA THR A 302 10.62 -18.68 0.52
C THR A 302 11.95 -18.27 -0.11
N ALA A 303 12.01 -17.09 -0.77
CA ALA A 303 13.24 -16.54 -1.34
C ALA A 303 14.17 -15.89 -0.31
N SER A 304 13.76 -15.76 0.95
CA SER A 304 14.57 -15.12 1.99
C SER A 304 15.66 -16.05 2.51
N GLU A 305 16.88 -15.53 2.68
CA GLU A 305 18.06 -16.26 3.13
C GLU A 305 17.95 -16.83 4.55
N SER A 306 17.16 -16.21 5.39
CA SER A 306 16.97 -16.58 6.79
C SER A 306 15.56 -16.26 7.27
N ALA A 307 15.13 -16.91 8.34
CA ALA A 307 13.86 -16.60 9.00
C ALA A 307 13.77 -15.13 9.46
N ALA A 308 14.90 -14.53 9.86
CA ALA A 308 14.94 -13.14 10.26
C ALA A 308 14.75 -12.17 9.07
N SER A 309 15.34 -12.47 7.90
CA SER A 309 15.12 -11.70 6.67
C SER A 309 13.71 -11.90 6.15
N ALA A 310 13.18 -13.13 6.18
CA ALA A 310 11.78 -13.42 5.83
C ALA A 310 10.81 -12.60 6.70
N ALA A 311 10.98 -12.62 8.01
CA ALA A 311 10.13 -11.86 8.94
C ALA A 311 10.20 -10.35 8.66
N ARG A 312 11.38 -9.81 8.36
CA ARG A 312 11.58 -8.39 8.03
C ARG A 312 10.90 -8.00 6.72
N ASN A 313 11.07 -8.82 5.68
CA ASN A 313 10.47 -8.60 4.37
C ASN A 313 8.94 -8.69 4.45
N ILE A 314 8.42 -9.70 5.14
CA ILE A 314 6.97 -9.85 5.38
C ILE A 314 6.41 -8.67 6.18
N ALA A 315 7.12 -8.20 7.22
CA ALA A 315 6.72 -7.02 7.97
C ALA A 315 6.70 -5.75 7.09
N TYR A 316 7.65 -5.60 6.16
CA TYR A 316 7.64 -4.50 5.19
C TYR A 316 6.38 -4.54 4.30
N PHE A 317 6.00 -5.73 3.80
CA PHE A 317 4.76 -5.89 3.04
C PHE A 317 3.51 -5.67 3.89
N ALA A 318 3.52 -6.10 5.14
CA ALA A 318 2.41 -5.83 6.06
C ALA A 318 2.22 -4.32 6.28
N ALA A 319 3.31 -3.54 6.41
CA ALA A 319 3.24 -2.08 6.49
C ALA A 319 2.68 -1.45 5.21
N LEU A 320 3.14 -1.92 4.03
CA LEU A 320 2.63 -1.48 2.73
C LEU A 320 1.13 -1.76 2.59
N ILE A 321 0.69 -2.98 2.93
CA ILE A 321 -0.74 -3.36 2.88
C ILE A 321 -1.56 -2.50 3.85
N ALA A 322 -1.07 -2.27 5.07
CA ALA A 322 -1.75 -1.45 6.07
C ALA A 322 -1.98 -0.03 5.57
N ILE A 323 -0.96 0.60 5.01
CA ILE A 323 -1.04 1.97 4.47
C ILE A 323 -1.93 2.01 3.22
N ASN A 324 -1.83 1.02 2.33
CA ASN A 324 -2.70 0.92 1.17
C ASN A 324 -4.18 0.76 1.57
N LEU A 325 -4.49 -0.09 2.55
CA LEU A 325 -5.84 -0.22 3.09
C LEU A 325 -6.34 1.10 3.68
N ALA A 326 -5.48 1.85 4.39
CA ALA A 326 -5.84 3.15 4.92
C ALA A 326 -6.21 4.14 3.81
N VAL A 327 -5.42 4.23 2.74
CA VAL A 327 -5.66 5.14 1.62
C VAL A 327 -6.86 4.71 0.80
N MET A 328 -6.96 3.41 0.46
CA MET A 328 -8.10 2.87 -0.32
C MET A 328 -9.43 3.12 0.35
N ASN A 329 -9.51 2.85 1.66
CA ASN A 329 -10.75 3.06 2.41
C ASN A 329 -11.13 4.54 2.55
N MET A 330 -10.21 5.48 2.32
CA MET A 330 -10.50 6.93 2.28
C MET A 330 -10.86 7.45 0.90
N LEU A 331 -10.77 6.63 -0.17
CA LEU A 331 -11.22 7.04 -1.50
C LEU A 331 -12.72 7.28 -1.51
N PRO A 332 -13.22 8.27 -2.28
CA PRO A 332 -14.64 8.59 -2.36
C PRO A 332 -15.41 7.55 -3.21
N ILE A 333 -15.15 6.27 -2.97
CA ILE A 333 -15.79 5.14 -3.66
C ILE A 333 -16.90 4.62 -2.77
N PRO A 334 -18.17 4.63 -3.22
CA PRO A 334 -19.26 3.99 -2.51
C PRO A 334 -18.91 2.53 -2.16
N ALA A 335 -19.43 2.02 -1.06
CA ALA A 335 -19.07 0.77 -0.39
C ALA A 335 -17.82 0.83 0.51
N LEU A 336 -16.97 1.86 0.42
CA LEU A 336 -15.87 2.12 1.33
C LEU A 336 -16.25 3.25 2.33
N ASP A 337 -15.46 3.40 3.41
CA ASP A 337 -15.69 4.46 4.40
C ASP A 337 -15.58 5.87 3.80
N GLY A 338 -14.63 6.06 2.88
CA GLY A 338 -14.47 7.30 2.12
C GLY A 338 -15.71 7.66 1.30
N GLY A 339 -16.43 6.66 0.77
CA GLY A 339 -17.71 6.86 0.10
C GLY A 339 -18.80 7.36 1.08
N ARG A 340 -18.84 6.81 2.29
CA ARG A 340 -19.74 7.31 3.36
C ARG A 340 -19.39 8.73 3.78
N ILE A 341 -18.08 9.04 3.88
CA ILE A 341 -17.60 10.41 4.15
C ILE A 341 -18.00 11.34 2.99
N PHE A 342 -17.86 10.90 1.75
CA PHE A 342 -18.28 11.67 0.58
C PHE A 342 -19.77 11.99 0.62
N PHE A 343 -20.64 11.01 0.89
CA PHE A 343 -22.07 11.27 1.06
C PHE A 343 -22.38 12.19 2.24
N LEU A 344 -21.63 12.08 3.35
CA LEU A 344 -21.76 12.99 4.48
C LEU A 344 -21.44 14.44 4.09
N LEU A 345 -20.42 14.67 3.25
CA LEU A 345 -20.06 15.99 2.72
C LEU A 345 -21.12 16.51 1.74
N VAL A 346 -21.62 15.64 0.85
CA VAL A 346 -22.68 15.97 -0.09
C VAL A 346 -23.97 16.35 0.63
N ASP A 347 -24.35 15.62 1.68
CA ASP A 347 -25.51 15.94 2.50
C ASP A 347 -25.35 17.30 3.23
N ALA A 348 -24.16 17.57 3.75
CA ALA A 348 -23.85 18.86 4.38
C ALA A 348 -23.95 20.01 3.38
N ALA A 349 -23.40 19.84 2.18
CA ALA A 349 -23.51 20.84 1.09
C ALA A 349 -24.95 21.02 0.60
N ALA A 350 -25.70 19.93 0.43
CA ALA A 350 -27.10 19.97 0.01
C ALA A 350 -27.99 20.65 1.05
N LEU A 351 -27.74 20.43 2.34
CA LEU A 351 -28.45 21.13 3.43
C LEU A 351 -28.14 22.62 3.41
N LEU A 352 -26.88 23.01 3.16
CA LEU A 352 -26.47 24.41 3.09
C LEU A 352 -27.09 25.15 1.89
N LEU A 353 -27.06 24.51 0.70
CA LEU A 353 -27.48 25.12 -0.58
C LEU A 353 -28.99 25.00 -0.82
N PHE A 354 -29.56 23.82 -0.56
CA PHE A 354 -30.94 23.50 -0.96
C PHE A 354 -31.87 23.26 0.25
N ARG A 355 -31.34 23.30 1.49
CA ARG A 355 -32.06 22.99 2.74
C ARG A 355 -32.73 21.61 2.75
N ARG A 356 -32.20 20.67 1.97
CA ARG A 356 -32.70 19.30 1.85
C ARG A 356 -31.51 18.35 1.80
N LYS A 357 -31.65 17.16 2.41
CA LYS A 357 -30.68 16.07 2.28
C LYS A 357 -30.92 15.29 0.98
N VAL A 358 -29.89 14.61 0.51
CA VAL A 358 -30.04 13.64 -0.58
C VAL A 358 -30.87 12.46 -0.07
N PRO A 359 -31.91 12.01 -0.82
CA PRO A 359 -32.72 10.89 -0.39
C PRO A 359 -31.88 9.62 -0.16
N GLU A 360 -32.05 8.97 0.98
CA GLU A 360 -31.27 7.76 1.37
C GLU A 360 -31.37 6.64 0.34
N LYS A 361 -32.50 6.54 -0.37
CA LYS A 361 -32.71 5.56 -1.46
C LYS A 361 -31.66 5.66 -2.57
N TRP A 362 -31.24 6.87 -2.94
CA TRP A 362 -30.22 7.09 -3.95
C TRP A 362 -28.83 6.74 -3.44
N GLN A 363 -28.52 7.11 -2.20
CA GLN A 363 -27.25 6.74 -1.57
C GLN A 363 -27.13 5.22 -1.47
N ALA A 364 -28.18 4.52 -1.03
CA ALA A 364 -28.23 3.06 -0.93
C ALA A 364 -28.09 2.41 -2.31
N ALA A 365 -28.78 2.91 -3.34
CA ALA A 365 -28.71 2.37 -4.70
C ALA A 365 -27.28 2.50 -5.28
N VAL A 366 -26.68 3.69 -5.16
CA VAL A 366 -25.31 3.93 -5.65
C VAL A 366 -24.32 3.04 -4.90
N ASN A 367 -24.47 2.91 -3.57
CA ASN A 367 -23.63 2.05 -2.76
C ASN A 367 -23.74 0.57 -3.18
N ALA A 368 -24.96 0.07 -3.43
CA ALA A 368 -25.18 -1.30 -3.86
C ALA A 368 -24.58 -1.57 -5.26
N VAL A 369 -24.75 -0.65 -6.22
CA VAL A 369 -24.16 -0.80 -7.56
C VAL A 369 -22.64 -0.81 -7.49
N CYS A 370 -22.02 0.14 -6.76
CA CYS A 370 -20.57 0.18 -6.61
C CYS A 370 -20.02 -1.05 -5.89
N PHE A 371 -20.75 -1.53 -4.88
CA PHE A 371 -20.37 -2.78 -4.19
C PHE A 371 -20.38 -3.99 -5.13
N MET A 372 -21.43 -4.13 -5.98
CA MET A 372 -21.48 -5.20 -6.97
C MET A 372 -20.36 -5.09 -8.01
N LEU A 373 -20.01 -3.87 -8.46
CA LEU A 373 -18.90 -3.66 -9.38
C LEU A 373 -17.56 -4.02 -8.74
N LEU A 374 -17.32 -3.61 -7.48
CA LEU A 374 -16.09 -3.97 -6.75
C LEU A 374 -15.99 -5.47 -6.52
N MET A 375 -17.10 -6.14 -6.16
CA MET A 375 -17.14 -7.60 -6.01
C MET A 375 -16.89 -8.31 -7.34
N GLY A 376 -17.47 -7.83 -8.42
CA GLY A 376 -17.23 -8.36 -9.77
C GLY A 376 -15.75 -8.21 -10.17
N MET A 377 -15.18 -7.03 -9.95
CA MET A 377 -13.74 -6.80 -10.20
C MET A 377 -12.85 -7.70 -9.34
N MET A 378 -13.17 -7.86 -8.05
CA MET A 378 -12.42 -8.76 -7.16
C MET A 378 -12.44 -10.20 -7.66
N VAL A 379 -13.60 -10.71 -8.11
CA VAL A 379 -13.71 -12.05 -8.69
C VAL A 379 -12.86 -12.17 -9.95
N LEU A 380 -12.91 -11.20 -10.87
CA LEU A 380 -12.11 -11.21 -12.11
C LEU A 380 -10.61 -11.22 -11.80
N VAL A 381 -10.14 -10.36 -10.90
CA VAL A 381 -8.73 -10.31 -10.50
C VAL A 381 -8.31 -11.60 -9.82
N THR A 382 -9.15 -12.16 -8.94
CA THR A 382 -8.86 -13.44 -8.27
C THR A 382 -8.77 -14.60 -9.27
N LEU A 383 -9.67 -14.67 -10.27
CA LEU A 383 -9.59 -15.66 -11.34
C LEU A 383 -8.32 -15.51 -12.16
N HIS A 384 -7.91 -14.27 -12.45
CA HIS A 384 -6.67 -13.98 -13.15
C HIS A 384 -5.45 -14.41 -12.33
N ASP A 385 -5.40 -14.12 -11.01
CA ASP A 385 -4.33 -14.58 -10.12
C ASP A 385 -4.21 -16.12 -10.12
N VAL A 386 -5.36 -16.82 -10.03
CA VAL A 386 -5.38 -18.30 -10.07
C VAL A 386 -4.87 -18.83 -11.41
N THR A 387 -5.24 -18.19 -12.54
CA THR A 387 -4.72 -18.62 -13.85
C THR A 387 -3.21 -18.45 -13.98
N LYS A 388 -2.65 -17.38 -13.39
CA LYS A 388 -1.18 -17.18 -13.34
C LYS A 388 -0.44 -18.22 -12.50
N LEU A 389 -1.10 -18.80 -11.49
CA LEU A 389 -0.50 -19.84 -10.65
C LEU A 389 -0.54 -21.24 -11.28
N VAL A 390 -1.45 -21.47 -12.23
CA VAL A 390 -1.68 -22.78 -12.86
C VAL A 390 -0.94 -22.90 -14.21
N MET A 391 -0.63 -21.79 -14.87
CA MET A 391 0.16 -21.74 -16.12
C MET A 391 1.65 -21.60 -15.83
#